data_eae713bbbe1be43dee5284ef3998dab0
#
_entry.id   eae713bbbe1be43dee5284ef3998dab0
#
_cell.length_a   1.000
_cell.length_b   1.000
_cell.length_c   1.000
_cell.angle_alpha   90.00
_cell.angle_beta   90.00
_cell.angle_gamma   90.00
#
_symmetry.space_group_name_H-M   'P 1'
#
loop_
_entity.id
_entity.type
_entity.pdbx_description
1 polymer ?
#
loop_
_entity_poly.entity_id
_entity_poly.type
_entity_poly.pdbx_seq_one_letter_code
_entity_poly.pdbx_strand_id
1 'polypeptide(L)'
;MSVDSNEDRLSGARVLVVEDEAAISMLIEDMLLDFGCEIVGPAARLATALEMARSESFTVAILDVNVAGEPIYPVAEVIAERQLPIVFSTGYGGAGIREPFRDRPVVQKPFSQADLKRTLAAAIAGAEG
;
A
#
# COMPACT_ATOMS: atom_id res chain seq x y z
N MET A 1 -0.87 -26.74 -10.74
CA MET A 1 -1.44 -26.08 -9.64
C MET A 1 -0.49 -25.08 -8.96
N SER A 2 -0.95 -23.94 -8.64
CA SER A 2 -0.10 -22.93 -8.04
C SER A 2 0.16 -23.23 -6.59
N VAL A 3 1.39 -23.04 -6.16
CA VAL A 3 1.77 -23.17 -4.77
C VAL A 3 1.71 -21.83 -4.05
N ASP A 4 1.55 -20.75 -4.81
CA ASP A 4 1.54 -19.39 -4.25
C ASP A 4 0.20 -18.72 -4.49
N SER A 5 -0.85 -19.33 -3.96
CA SER A 5 -2.20 -18.81 -4.19
C SER A 5 -2.35 -17.38 -3.65
N ASN A 6 -1.61 -17.01 -2.55
CA ASN A 6 -1.67 -15.64 -2.04
C ASN A 6 -1.06 -14.66 -3.03
N GLU A 7 0.06 -15.04 -3.66
CA GLU A 7 0.71 -14.16 -4.63
C GLU A 7 -0.09 -14.04 -5.92
N ASP A 8 -0.86 -15.07 -6.26
CA ASP A 8 -1.75 -15.03 -7.42
C ASP A 8 -2.84 -13.99 -7.26
N ARG A 9 -3.17 -13.61 -6.03
CA ARG A 9 -4.18 -12.59 -5.76
C ARG A 9 -3.79 -11.21 -6.24
N LEU A 10 -2.50 -11.00 -6.54
CA LEU A 10 -2.04 -9.71 -7.05
C LEU A 10 -2.42 -9.48 -8.48
N SER A 11 -2.58 -10.55 -9.28
CA SER A 11 -2.95 -10.38 -10.68
C SER A 11 -4.33 -9.75 -10.77
N GLY A 12 -4.43 -8.59 -11.40
CA GLY A 12 -5.67 -7.85 -11.51
C GLY A 12 -6.04 -7.00 -10.31
N ALA A 13 -5.26 -7.07 -9.22
CA ALA A 13 -5.52 -6.24 -8.04
C ALA A 13 -5.29 -4.78 -8.38
N ARG A 14 -6.11 -3.90 -7.83
CA ARG A 14 -5.95 -2.46 -7.99
C ARG A 14 -5.30 -1.91 -6.72
N VAL A 15 -4.19 -1.23 -6.86
CA VAL A 15 -3.38 -0.79 -5.73
C VAL A 15 -3.35 0.74 -5.68
N LEU A 16 -3.87 1.31 -4.59
CA LEU A 16 -3.74 2.73 -4.34
C LEU A 16 -2.32 3.00 -3.84
N VAL A 17 -1.60 3.89 -4.51
CA VAL A 17 -0.22 4.22 -4.16
C VAL A 17 -0.18 5.66 -3.65
N VAL A 18 0.34 5.84 -2.44
CA VAL A 18 0.53 7.17 -1.85
C VAL A 18 2.01 7.31 -1.50
N GLU A 19 2.70 8.17 -2.25
CA GLU A 19 4.14 8.35 -2.13
C GLU A 19 4.50 9.71 -2.72
N ASP A 20 5.21 10.56 -1.97
CA ASP A 20 5.55 11.89 -2.44
C ASP A 20 6.88 11.96 -3.19
N GLU A 21 7.75 10.97 -3.06
CA GLU A 21 9.01 10.94 -3.79
C GLU A 21 8.83 10.27 -5.14
N ALA A 22 9.01 11.05 -6.20
CA ALA A 22 8.73 10.58 -7.57
C ALA A 22 9.53 9.33 -7.93
N ALA A 23 10.81 9.27 -7.55
CA ALA A 23 11.66 8.14 -7.89
C ALA A 23 11.17 6.86 -7.23
N ILE A 24 10.74 6.96 -5.97
CA ILE A 24 10.23 5.80 -5.24
C ILE A 24 8.87 5.38 -5.78
N SER A 25 8.02 6.37 -6.09
CA SER A 25 6.71 6.10 -6.68
C SER A 25 6.85 5.33 -7.99
N MET A 26 7.77 5.75 -8.86
CA MET A 26 8.00 5.08 -10.13
C MET A 26 8.49 3.65 -9.93
N LEU A 27 9.36 3.44 -8.95
CA LEU A 27 9.87 2.11 -8.64
C LEU A 27 8.73 1.20 -8.19
N ILE A 28 7.85 1.70 -7.30
CA ILE A 28 6.68 0.95 -6.85
C ILE A 28 5.78 0.61 -8.04
N GLU A 29 5.52 1.58 -8.91
CA GLU A 29 4.67 1.35 -10.07
C GLU A 29 5.23 0.26 -10.97
N ASP A 30 6.54 0.28 -11.22
CA ASP A 30 7.17 -0.75 -12.05
C ASP A 30 7.01 -2.12 -11.43
N MET A 31 7.20 -2.23 -10.12
CA MET A 31 7.03 -3.49 -9.42
C MET A 31 5.59 -3.99 -9.52
N LEU A 32 4.63 -3.10 -9.30
CA LEU A 32 3.21 -3.47 -9.35
C LEU A 32 2.80 -3.94 -10.72
N LEU A 33 3.28 -3.29 -11.77
CA LEU A 33 2.98 -3.72 -13.12
C LEU A 33 3.54 -5.11 -13.41
N ASP A 34 4.74 -5.40 -12.90
CA ASP A 34 5.32 -6.73 -13.04
C ASP A 34 4.48 -7.79 -12.33
N PHE A 35 3.79 -7.42 -11.24
CA PHE A 35 2.92 -8.36 -10.52
C PHE A 35 1.56 -8.54 -11.20
N GLY A 36 1.26 -7.77 -12.23
CA GLY A 36 -0.03 -7.81 -12.90
C GLY A 36 -1.09 -6.95 -12.24
N CYS A 37 -0.68 -5.99 -11.42
CA CYS A 37 -1.60 -5.08 -10.73
C CYS A 37 -1.96 -3.89 -11.60
N GLU A 38 -3.11 -3.27 -11.30
CA GLU A 38 -3.47 -1.96 -11.80
C GLU A 38 -3.12 -0.92 -10.74
N ILE A 39 -2.73 0.26 -11.17
CA ILE A 39 -2.31 1.31 -10.27
C ILE A 39 -3.39 2.38 -10.17
N VAL A 40 -3.76 2.73 -8.93
CA VAL A 40 -4.64 3.84 -8.64
C VAL A 40 -3.78 4.95 -8.03
N GLY A 41 -3.77 6.09 -8.65
CA GLY A 41 -2.86 7.16 -8.30
C GLY A 41 -1.67 7.17 -9.22
N PRO A 42 -0.45 7.49 -8.76
CA PRO A 42 -0.08 7.74 -7.36
C PRO A 42 -0.56 9.10 -6.86
N ALA A 43 -0.78 9.19 -5.56
CA ALA A 43 -1.06 10.44 -4.90
C ALA A 43 0.20 10.90 -4.16
N ALA A 44 0.59 12.15 -4.38
CA ALA A 44 1.81 12.70 -3.79
C ALA A 44 1.52 13.69 -2.66
N ARG A 45 0.25 13.93 -2.37
CA ARG A 45 -0.18 14.86 -1.33
C ARG A 45 -1.30 14.26 -0.53
N LEU A 46 -1.40 14.67 0.73
CA LEU A 46 -2.40 14.13 1.63
C LEU A 46 -3.82 14.39 1.14
N ALA A 47 -4.11 15.61 0.67
CA ALA A 47 -5.46 15.96 0.20
C ALA A 47 -5.90 15.08 -0.98
N THR A 48 -5.01 14.87 -1.94
CA THR A 48 -5.29 14.00 -3.09
C THR A 48 -5.50 12.57 -2.64
N ALA A 49 -4.65 12.10 -1.72
CA ALA A 49 -4.76 10.74 -1.19
C ALA A 49 -6.07 10.53 -0.46
N LEU A 50 -6.52 11.52 0.32
CA LEU A 50 -7.80 11.44 1.02
C LEU A 50 -8.96 11.30 0.04
N GLU A 51 -8.95 12.11 -1.02
CA GLU A 51 -10.01 12.06 -2.02
C GLU A 51 -10.03 10.70 -2.70
N MET A 52 -8.88 10.20 -3.10
CA MET A 52 -8.79 8.89 -3.75
C MET A 52 -9.20 7.77 -2.81
N ALA A 53 -8.81 7.86 -1.54
CA ALA A 53 -9.16 6.84 -0.56
C ALA A 53 -10.67 6.74 -0.37
N ARG A 54 -11.38 7.86 -0.51
CA ARG A 54 -12.82 7.88 -0.36
C ARG A 54 -13.57 7.44 -1.60
N SER A 55 -13.08 7.80 -2.78
CA SER A 55 -13.87 7.70 -4.00
C SER A 55 -13.42 6.60 -4.95
N GLU A 56 -12.17 6.18 -4.91
CA GLU A 56 -11.67 5.20 -5.87
C GLU A 56 -11.92 3.78 -5.41
N SER A 57 -12.05 2.90 -6.39
CA SER A 57 -12.13 1.46 -6.11
C SER A 57 -10.74 0.88 -6.15
N PHE A 58 -10.35 0.18 -5.09
CA PHE A 58 -9.05 -0.48 -5.04
C PHE A 58 -9.08 -1.68 -4.10
N THR A 59 -8.12 -2.57 -4.27
CA THR A 59 -8.03 -3.82 -3.52
C THR A 59 -7.21 -3.66 -2.25
N VAL A 60 -6.13 -2.87 -2.34
CA VAL A 60 -5.17 -2.68 -1.26
C VAL A 60 -4.49 -1.34 -1.47
N ALA A 61 -3.99 -0.75 -0.39
CA ALA A 61 -3.26 0.52 -0.47
C ALA A 61 -1.84 0.38 0.04
N ILE A 62 -0.91 1.03 -0.64
CA ILE A 62 0.46 1.22 -0.14
C ILE A 62 0.58 2.67 0.25
N LEU A 63 0.85 2.92 1.53
CA LEU A 63 0.87 4.27 2.09
C LEU A 63 2.24 4.57 2.69
N ASP A 64 2.90 5.62 2.19
CA ASP A 64 4.05 6.17 2.87
C ASP A 64 3.56 6.78 4.18
N VAL A 65 4.26 6.51 5.27
CA VAL A 65 3.86 6.98 6.60
C VAL A 65 3.85 8.51 6.69
N ASN A 66 4.73 9.15 5.93
CA ASN A 66 4.83 10.62 5.91
C ASN A 66 4.82 11.09 4.46
N VAL A 67 3.83 11.89 4.11
CA VAL A 67 3.63 12.36 2.74
C VAL A 67 3.77 13.88 2.72
N ALA A 68 4.84 14.37 2.09
CA ALA A 68 5.13 15.80 1.98
C ALA A 68 5.10 16.49 3.34
N GLY A 69 5.66 15.81 4.36
CA GLY A 69 5.74 16.36 5.70
C GLY A 69 4.52 16.14 6.57
N GLU A 70 3.49 15.47 6.06
CA GLU A 70 2.26 15.25 6.81
C GLU A 70 2.05 13.75 7.09
N PRO A 71 1.66 13.40 8.32
CA PRO A 71 1.39 12.00 8.65
C PRO A 71 0.22 11.45 7.84
N ILE A 72 0.33 10.17 7.46
CA ILE A 72 -0.63 9.51 6.57
C ILE A 72 -1.93 9.09 7.27
N TYR A 73 -2.00 9.17 8.59
CA TYR A 73 -3.07 8.52 9.35
C TYR A 73 -4.49 8.93 8.99
N PRO A 74 -4.79 10.19 8.62
CA PRO A 74 -6.15 10.51 8.15
C PRO A 74 -6.57 9.65 6.95
N VAL A 75 -5.64 9.37 6.04
CA VAL A 75 -5.91 8.52 4.87
C VAL A 75 -6.12 7.07 5.33
N ALA A 76 -5.24 6.59 6.21
CA ALA A 76 -5.34 5.23 6.73
C ALA A 76 -6.68 5.00 7.42
N GLU A 77 -7.19 5.99 8.16
CA GLU A 77 -8.47 5.87 8.83
C GLU A 77 -9.62 5.71 7.85
N VAL A 78 -9.61 6.48 6.77
CA VAL A 78 -10.65 6.36 5.73
C VAL A 78 -10.63 4.97 5.12
N ILE A 79 -9.45 4.46 4.80
CA ILE A 79 -9.31 3.15 4.19
C ILE A 79 -9.75 2.04 5.15
N ALA A 80 -9.37 2.17 6.42
CA ALA A 80 -9.76 1.20 7.44
C ALA A 80 -11.27 1.16 7.62
N GLU A 81 -11.95 2.32 7.56
CA GLU A 81 -13.40 2.38 7.65
C GLU A 81 -14.07 1.65 6.50
N ARG A 82 -13.42 1.63 5.33
CA ARG A 82 -13.90 0.89 4.18
C ARG A 82 -13.53 -0.59 4.25
N GLN A 83 -12.82 -1.00 5.30
CA GLN A 83 -12.39 -2.38 5.52
C GLN A 83 -11.48 -2.90 4.41
N LEU A 84 -10.65 -2.02 3.88
CA LEU A 84 -9.69 -2.37 2.84
C LEU A 84 -8.30 -2.53 3.46
N PRO A 85 -7.50 -3.46 2.93
CA PRO A 85 -6.16 -3.71 3.50
C PRO A 85 -5.19 -2.59 3.20
N ILE A 86 -4.26 -2.39 4.13
CA ILE A 86 -3.25 -1.34 4.07
C ILE A 86 -1.86 -1.96 4.27
N VAL A 87 -0.91 -1.52 3.45
CA VAL A 87 0.52 -1.80 3.67
C VAL A 87 1.20 -0.45 3.84
N PHE A 88 1.90 -0.28 4.95
CA PHE A 88 2.67 0.94 5.17
C PHE A 88 4.08 0.80 4.62
N SER A 89 4.60 1.88 4.07
CA SER A 89 5.97 1.96 3.57
C SER A 89 6.72 2.98 4.41
N THR A 90 7.84 2.59 4.98
CA THR A 90 8.57 3.48 5.88
C THR A 90 10.06 3.21 5.83
N GLY A 91 10.86 4.25 6.07
CA GLY A 91 12.29 4.11 6.24
C GLY A 91 12.69 3.70 7.66
N TYR A 92 11.73 3.57 8.56
CA TYR A 92 11.98 3.34 9.98
C TYR A 92 11.58 1.97 10.48
N GLY A 93 11.37 1.01 9.56
CA GLY A 93 11.09 -0.36 9.97
C GLY A 93 9.80 -0.55 10.76
N GLY A 94 8.86 0.35 10.64
CA GLY A 94 7.59 0.25 11.34
C GLY A 94 7.61 0.83 12.74
N ALA A 95 8.77 1.28 13.24
CA ALA A 95 8.87 1.80 14.59
C ALA A 95 8.05 3.06 14.80
N GLY A 96 7.73 3.78 13.73
CA GLY A 96 6.96 5.02 13.82
C GLY A 96 5.47 4.86 13.55
N ILE A 97 4.98 3.63 13.36
CA ILE A 97 3.56 3.41 13.08
C ILE A 97 2.75 3.56 14.36
N ARG A 98 1.72 4.40 14.31
CA ARG A 98 0.87 4.68 15.46
C ARG A 98 -0.28 3.69 15.57
N GLU A 99 -0.77 3.51 16.81
CA GLU A 99 -2.02 2.81 17.00
C GLU A 99 -3.16 3.58 16.34
N PRO A 100 -4.18 2.92 15.82
CA PRO A 100 -4.40 1.45 15.90
C PRO A 100 -3.77 0.67 14.74
N PHE A 101 -2.84 1.26 14.01
CA PHE A 101 -2.30 0.67 12.78
C PHE A 101 -1.00 -0.10 12.98
N ARG A 102 -0.53 -0.21 14.23
CA ARG A 102 0.77 -0.79 14.51
C ARG A 102 0.91 -2.24 14.03
N ASP A 103 -0.19 -2.97 13.98
CA ASP A 103 -0.17 -4.38 13.57
C ASP A 103 -0.34 -4.58 12.07
N ARG A 104 -0.49 -3.50 11.31
CA ARG A 104 -0.65 -3.62 9.85
C ARG A 104 0.68 -3.96 9.19
N PRO A 105 0.63 -4.63 8.03
CA PRO A 105 1.86 -4.97 7.29
C PRO A 105 2.67 -3.74 6.92
N VAL A 106 3.98 -3.89 6.96
CA VAL A 106 4.92 -2.81 6.68
C VAL A 106 6.00 -3.32 5.75
N VAL A 107 6.38 -2.52 4.75
CA VAL A 107 7.60 -2.74 3.98
C VAL A 107 8.58 -1.63 4.33
N GLN A 108 9.82 -1.99 4.56
CA GLN A 108 10.87 -1.04 4.92
C GLN A 108 11.65 -0.63 3.69
N LYS A 109 11.81 0.66 3.50
CA LYS A 109 12.60 1.20 2.39
C LYS A 109 14.08 1.06 2.67
N PRO A 110 14.91 0.72 1.70
CA PRO A 110 14.52 0.25 0.37
C PRO A 110 14.05 -1.20 0.44
N PHE A 111 12.97 -1.52 -0.26
CA PHE A 111 12.45 -2.88 -0.26
C PHE A 111 12.66 -3.54 -1.62
N SER A 112 12.76 -4.86 -1.61
CA SER A 112 12.89 -5.63 -2.83
C SER A 112 11.52 -5.90 -3.43
N GLN A 113 11.53 -6.29 -4.70
CA GLN A 113 10.31 -6.70 -5.39
C GLN A 113 9.67 -7.89 -4.67
N ALA A 114 10.47 -8.84 -4.21
CA ALA A 114 9.95 -10.01 -3.48
C ALA A 114 9.29 -9.61 -2.17
N ASP A 115 9.88 -8.66 -1.44
CA ASP A 115 9.31 -8.19 -0.17
C ASP A 115 7.96 -7.52 -0.40
N LEU A 116 7.87 -6.65 -1.39
CA LEU A 116 6.64 -5.94 -1.69
C LEU A 116 5.55 -6.92 -2.11
N LYS A 117 5.89 -7.85 -3.00
CA LYS A 117 4.93 -8.84 -3.49
C LYS A 117 4.36 -9.67 -2.35
N ARG A 118 5.23 -10.18 -1.49
CA ARG A 118 4.83 -11.01 -0.36
C ARG A 118 3.95 -10.24 0.61
N THR A 119 4.33 -9.00 0.92
CA THR A 119 3.61 -8.19 1.89
C THR A 119 2.23 -7.81 1.37
N LEU A 120 2.13 -7.43 0.09
CA LEU A 120 0.83 -7.11 -0.51
C LEU A 120 -0.09 -8.33 -0.53
N ALA A 121 0.45 -9.46 -0.95
CA ALA A 121 -0.35 -10.69 -1.03
C ALA A 121 -0.86 -11.10 0.36
N ALA A 122 -0.02 -10.98 1.37
CA ALA A 122 -0.41 -11.30 2.74
C ALA A 122 -1.49 -10.34 3.24
N ALA A 123 -1.38 -9.06 2.90
CA ALA A 123 -2.38 -8.07 3.32
C ALA A 123 -3.75 -8.38 2.72
N ILE A 124 -3.78 -8.71 1.43
CA ILE A 124 -5.03 -9.06 0.74
C ILE A 124 -5.63 -10.33 1.33
N ALA A 125 -4.79 -11.35 1.54
CA ALA A 125 -5.26 -12.62 2.10
C ALA A 125 -5.82 -12.43 3.52
N GLY A 126 -5.19 -11.59 4.31
CA GLY A 126 -5.66 -11.30 5.67
C GLY A 126 -7.01 -10.62 5.68
N ALA A 127 -7.27 -9.74 4.71
CA ALA A 127 -8.55 -9.06 4.61
C ALA A 127 -9.68 -10.00 4.17
N GLU A 128 -9.34 -11.03 3.40
CA GLU A 128 -10.33 -12.00 2.91
C GLU A 128 -10.69 -13.05 3.95
N GLY A 129 -9.80 -13.25 4.87
CA GLY A 129 -9.95 -14.31 5.84
C GLY A 129 -10.06 -13.88 7.23
#